data_c0121c0504b325e486e255d1f05264fd
#
_entry.id   c0121c0504b325e486e255d1f05264fd
#
_cell.length_a   1.000
_cell.length_b   1.000
_cell.length_c   1.000
_cell.angle_alpha   90.00
_cell.angle_beta   90.00
_cell.angle_gamma   90.00
#
_symmetry.space_group_name_H-M   'P 1'
#
loop_
_entity.id
_entity.type
_entity.pdbx_description
1 polymer ?
#
loop_
_entity_poly.entity_id
_entity_poly.type
_entity_poly.pdbx_seq_one_letter_code
_entity_poly.pdbx_strand_id
1 'polypeptide(L)'
;VGENWRDVLAMMKQSFDENLLLPENSPLRYIAVGECGLDFYWSREFEREQLLAFEEQVKWSVEYKLPLMIHCRKAQNEMLHILKAYEKELPGGVFHCFTGNQKEAEAFLRFDKFCLGIGGVSTFKSSHLREDLPASVPLNRIVLETDSPYMAPVPYRGQRNESAFIGQVLHTLAESYGISNEEMAEVTNENVCRVFPVYAHFKANCKL
;
A
#
# COMPACT_ATOMS: atom_id res chain seq x y z
N VAL A 1 1.75 16.25 7.81
CA VAL A 1 2.66 16.53 8.94
C VAL A 1 2.62 18.03 9.22
N GLY A 2 2.50 18.44 10.48
CA GLY A 2 2.43 19.82 10.94
C GLY A 2 3.31 20.03 12.18
N GLU A 3 3.22 21.20 12.82
CA GLU A 3 4.07 21.58 13.97
C GLU A 3 3.99 20.59 15.15
N ASN A 4 2.83 19.99 15.38
CA ASN A 4 2.54 19.06 16.47
C ASN A 4 2.83 17.58 16.14
N TRP A 5 3.58 17.30 15.10
CA TRP A 5 3.79 15.93 14.60
C TRP A 5 4.35 14.94 15.64
N ARG A 6 5.19 15.41 16.57
CA ARG A 6 5.74 14.57 17.63
C ARG A 6 4.68 14.10 18.61
N ASP A 7 3.77 15.00 18.99
CA ASP A 7 2.68 14.66 19.90
C ASP A 7 1.72 13.67 19.24
N VAL A 8 1.43 13.89 17.95
CA VAL A 8 0.61 12.96 17.17
C VAL A 8 1.26 11.58 17.09
N LEU A 9 2.57 11.50 16.80
CA LEU A 9 3.28 10.21 16.78
C LEU A 9 3.28 9.54 18.15
N ALA A 10 3.46 10.28 19.24
CA ALA A 10 3.40 9.73 20.59
C ALA A 10 2.02 9.13 20.89
N MET A 11 0.93 9.81 20.52
CA MET A 11 -0.44 9.29 20.64
C MET A 11 -0.65 8.02 19.79
N MET A 12 -0.14 8.02 18.55
CA MET A 12 -0.20 6.84 17.67
C MET A 12 0.56 5.66 18.28
N LYS A 13 1.78 5.88 18.79
CA LYS A 13 2.59 4.84 19.44
C LYS A 13 1.86 4.24 20.64
N GLN A 14 1.29 5.08 21.49
CA GLN A 14 0.47 4.63 22.61
C GLN A 14 -0.69 3.75 22.14
N SER A 15 -1.39 4.15 21.08
CA SER A 15 -2.48 3.35 20.50
C SER A 15 -2.02 1.99 19.98
N PHE A 16 -0.82 1.89 19.39
CA PHE A 16 -0.22 0.61 19.01
C PHE A 16 0.07 -0.26 20.23
N ASP A 17 0.70 0.30 21.27
CA ASP A 17 1.04 -0.43 22.50
C ASP A 17 -0.21 -0.97 23.22
N GLU A 18 -1.27 -0.15 23.30
CA GLU A 18 -2.56 -0.57 23.85
C GLU A 18 -3.24 -1.66 23.00
N ASN A 19 -3.15 -1.56 21.65
CA ASN A 19 -3.74 -2.53 20.74
C ASN A 19 -3.06 -3.91 20.83
N LEU A 20 -1.76 -3.94 21.11
CA LEU A 20 -1.01 -5.18 21.32
C LEU A 20 -1.45 -5.97 22.56
N LEU A 21 -2.13 -5.33 23.51
CA LEU A 21 -2.72 -6.01 24.67
C LEU A 21 -3.97 -6.82 24.31
N LEU A 22 -4.55 -6.60 23.14
CA LEU A 22 -5.67 -7.41 22.64
C LEU A 22 -5.21 -8.85 22.36
N PRO A 23 -6.10 -9.86 22.51
CA PRO A 23 -5.81 -11.23 22.11
C PRO A 23 -5.30 -11.31 20.66
N GLU A 24 -4.38 -12.23 20.38
CA GLU A 24 -3.77 -12.37 19.04
C GLU A 24 -4.80 -12.62 17.92
N ASN A 25 -5.90 -13.30 18.24
CA ASN A 25 -6.99 -13.57 17.31
C ASN A 25 -8.10 -12.51 17.33
N SER A 26 -7.89 -11.38 18.00
CA SER A 26 -8.89 -10.30 18.03
C SER A 26 -9.05 -9.67 16.64
N PRO A 27 -10.28 -9.53 16.14
CA PRO A 27 -10.54 -8.83 14.87
C PRO A 27 -10.28 -7.32 14.94
N LEU A 28 -10.05 -6.78 16.15
CA LEU A 28 -9.74 -5.37 16.38
C LEU A 28 -8.23 -5.09 16.43
N ARG A 29 -7.39 -6.14 16.29
CA ARG A 29 -5.96 -5.98 16.34
C ARG A 29 -5.45 -5.31 15.05
N TYR A 30 -4.51 -4.38 15.19
CA TYR A 30 -3.88 -3.75 14.04
C TYR A 30 -3.11 -4.78 13.22
N ILE A 31 -3.23 -4.70 11.89
CA ILE A 31 -2.62 -5.63 10.94
C ILE A 31 -1.51 -5.00 10.11
N ALA A 32 -1.33 -3.69 10.23
CA ALA A 32 -0.33 -2.92 9.50
C ALA A 32 0.00 -1.61 10.22
N VAL A 33 1.14 -1.02 9.90
CA VAL A 33 1.49 0.37 10.20
C VAL A 33 1.17 1.20 8.96
N GLY A 34 0.21 2.09 9.06
CA GLY A 34 -0.22 2.93 7.92
C GLY A 34 -1.53 3.68 8.17
N GLU A 35 -1.89 4.52 7.27
CA GLU A 35 -1.11 5.00 6.13
C GLU A 35 0.05 5.87 6.61
N CYS A 36 1.26 5.61 6.12
CA CYS A 36 2.46 6.36 6.46
C CYS A 36 3.27 6.65 5.17
N GLY A 37 4.16 7.63 5.21
CA GLY A 37 4.97 7.91 4.02
C GLY A 37 5.28 9.38 3.83
N LEU A 38 5.57 9.75 2.56
CA LEU A 38 6.06 11.07 2.19
C LEU A 38 5.25 11.65 1.04
N ASP A 39 4.83 12.91 1.18
CA ASP A 39 4.20 13.68 0.12
C ASP A 39 4.84 15.07 0.00
N PHE A 40 5.60 15.30 -1.08
CA PHE A 40 6.24 16.57 -1.39
C PHE A 40 5.55 17.29 -2.55
N TYR A 41 4.37 16.85 -2.95
CA TYR A 41 3.64 17.44 -4.06
C TYR A 41 3.05 18.81 -3.72
N TRP A 42 2.44 18.93 -2.53
CA TRP A 42 1.76 20.16 -2.14
C TRP A 42 2.71 21.19 -1.51
N SER A 43 3.63 20.72 -0.64
CA SER A 43 4.58 21.58 0.07
C SER A 43 5.77 20.78 0.57
N ARG A 44 6.94 21.41 0.62
CA ARG A 44 8.16 20.89 1.27
C ARG A 44 8.45 21.62 2.59
N GLU A 45 7.53 22.43 3.09
CA GLU A 45 7.71 23.19 4.33
C GLU A 45 8.06 22.31 5.52
N PHE A 46 7.39 21.13 5.64
CA PHE A 46 7.63 20.15 6.70
C PHE A 46 8.36 18.90 6.17
N GLU A 47 9.25 19.06 5.19
CA GLU A 47 9.98 17.93 4.61
C GLU A 47 10.77 17.14 5.63
N ARG A 48 11.54 17.85 6.48
CA ARG A 48 12.33 17.21 7.53
C ARG A 48 11.47 16.46 8.53
N GLU A 49 10.37 17.04 8.92
CA GLU A 49 9.40 16.46 9.84
C GLU A 49 8.72 15.22 9.24
N GLN A 50 8.38 15.26 7.95
CA GLN A 50 7.87 14.10 7.23
C GLN A 50 8.88 12.96 7.21
N LEU A 51 10.14 13.23 6.90
CA LEU A 51 11.20 12.22 6.89
C LEU A 51 11.37 11.57 8.27
N LEU A 52 11.42 12.36 9.34
CA LEU A 52 11.54 11.86 10.71
C LEU A 52 10.32 11.06 11.15
N ALA A 53 9.12 11.52 10.80
CA ALA A 53 7.88 10.84 11.12
C ALA A 53 7.78 9.49 10.39
N PHE A 54 8.13 9.46 9.11
CA PHE A 54 8.13 8.25 8.32
C PHE A 54 9.15 7.23 8.83
N GLU A 55 10.39 7.67 9.10
CA GLU A 55 11.41 6.79 9.67
C GLU A 55 10.98 6.18 11.00
N GLU A 56 10.33 6.96 11.87
CA GLU A 56 9.81 6.44 13.13
C GLU A 56 8.73 5.38 12.93
N GLN A 57 7.83 5.56 11.97
CA GLN A 57 6.80 4.57 11.60
C GLN A 57 7.40 3.32 10.95
N VAL A 58 8.50 3.46 10.20
CA VAL A 58 9.28 2.31 9.69
C VAL A 58 9.87 1.50 10.85
N LYS A 59 10.41 2.15 11.90
CA LYS A 59 10.89 1.48 13.12
C LYS A 59 9.76 0.72 13.82
N TRP A 60 8.57 1.30 13.89
CA TRP A 60 7.40 0.59 14.46
C TRP A 60 7.05 -0.66 13.66
N SER A 61 7.10 -0.59 12.33
CA SER A 61 6.89 -1.77 11.47
C SER A 61 7.84 -2.91 11.83
N VAL A 62 9.13 -2.60 12.02
CA VAL A 62 10.15 -3.57 12.46
C VAL A 62 9.88 -4.07 13.87
N GLU A 63 9.61 -3.18 14.83
CA GLU A 63 9.37 -3.49 16.24
C GLU A 63 8.14 -4.40 16.42
N TYR A 64 7.03 -4.03 15.79
CA TYR A 64 5.75 -4.77 15.92
C TYR A 64 5.61 -5.91 14.93
N LYS A 65 6.54 -6.05 13.97
CA LYS A 65 6.49 -7.03 12.87
C LYS A 65 5.20 -6.89 12.04
N LEU A 66 4.75 -5.66 11.86
CA LEU A 66 3.58 -5.32 11.07
C LEU A 66 3.99 -4.74 9.71
N PRO A 67 3.37 -5.18 8.60
CA PRO A 67 3.67 -4.63 7.28
C PRO A 67 3.35 -3.15 7.19
N LEU A 68 4.03 -2.46 6.27
CA LEU A 68 3.81 -1.05 5.99
C LEU A 68 2.74 -0.85 4.91
N MET A 69 1.88 0.15 5.09
CA MET A 69 1.05 0.71 4.03
C MET A 69 1.61 2.10 3.70
N ILE A 70 2.32 2.22 2.55
CA ILE A 70 3.17 3.37 2.26
C ILE A 70 2.56 4.27 1.20
N HIS A 71 2.36 5.54 1.56
CA HIS A 71 2.12 6.64 0.64
C HIS A 71 3.43 7.23 0.12
N CYS A 72 3.52 7.44 -1.19
CA CYS A 72 4.68 8.11 -1.79
C CYS A 72 4.30 9.01 -2.95
N ARG A 73 4.49 10.31 -2.78
CA ARG A 73 4.23 11.28 -3.84
C ARG A 73 5.34 12.31 -3.94
N LYS A 74 6.07 12.31 -5.07
CA LYS A 74 7.21 13.21 -5.33
C LYS A 74 8.35 13.09 -4.30
N ALA A 75 8.52 11.91 -3.68
CA ALA A 75 9.47 11.64 -2.60
C ALA A 75 10.11 10.24 -2.71
N GLN A 76 10.16 9.66 -3.92
CA GLN A 76 10.57 8.28 -4.13
C GLN A 76 11.98 8.00 -3.63
N ASN A 77 12.94 8.88 -3.93
CA ASN A 77 14.33 8.70 -3.54
C ASN A 77 14.53 8.74 -2.02
N GLU A 78 13.90 9.69 -1.37
CA GLU A 78 13.96 9.88 0.08
C GLU A 78 13.31 8.70 0.80
N MET A 79 12.15 8.24 0.31
CA MET A 79 11.46 7.07 0.84
C MET A 79 12.32 5.81 0.71
N LEU A 80 12.86 5.53 -0.49
CA LEU A 80 13.72 4.36 -0.72
C LEU A 80 14.99 4.40 0.11
N HIS A 81 15.56 5.60 0.34
CA HIS A 81 16.73 5.77 1.21
C HIS A 81 16.44 5.35 2.65
N ILE A 82 15.30 5.78 3.21
CA ILE A 82 14.89 5.39 4.57
C ILE A 82 14.64 3.87 4.63
N LEU A 83 13.83 3.32 3.71
CA LEU A 83 13.49 1.89 3.72
C LEU A 83 14.75 1.01 3.60
N LYS A 84 15.73 1.42 2.81
CA LYS A 84 16.98 0.68 2.61
C LYS A 84 17.76 0.48 3.90
N ALA A 85 17.71 1.42 4.83
CA ALA A 85 18.38 1.30 6.12
C ALA A 85 17.81 0.14 6.97
N TYR A 86 16.57 -0.25 6.74
CA TYR A 86 15.83 -1.28 7.48
C TYR A 86 15.49 -2.51 6.63
N GLU A 87 15.99 -2.61 5.39
CA GLU A 87 15.57 -3.59 4.36
C GLU A 87 15.53 -5.02 4.86
N LYS A 88 16.52 -5.45 5.64
CA LYS A 88 16.63 -6.82 6.14
C LYS A 88 15.61 -7.16 7.22
N GLU A 89 15.15 -6.16 7.95
CA GLU A 89 14.29 -6.31 9.14
C GLU A 89 12.83 -6.09 8.80
N LEU A 90 12.54 -5.37 7.70
CA LEU A 90 11.18 -5.06 7.27
C LEU A 90 10.35 -6.33 7.03
N PRO A 91 9.15 -6.43 7.60
CA PRO A 91 8.25 -7.57 7.37
C PRO A 91 7.66 -7.57 5.97
N GLY A 92 7.63 -6.42 5.28
CA GLY A 92 7.02 -6.20 3.98
C GLY A 92 5.99 -5.08 4.00
N GLY A 93 5.18 -5.00 2.94
CA GLY A 93 4.15 -3.97 2.87
C GLY A 93 3.59 -3.74 1.47
N VAL A 94 2.90 -2.62 1.33
CA VAL A 94 2.33 -2.15 0.07
C VAL A 94 2.74 -0.72 -0.17
N PHE A 95 3.30 -0.45 -1.34
CA PHE A 95 3.36 0.91 -1.88
C PHE A 95 2.00 1.22 -2.49
N HIS A 96 1.15 1.88 -1.70
CA HIS A 96 -0.22 2.10 -2.07
C HIS A 96 -0.36 3.17 -3.16
N CYS A 97 -1.46 3.11 -3.90
CA CYS A 97 -1.83 4.05 -4.96
C CYS A 97 -0.69 4.30 -5.96
N PHE A 98 -0.02 3.19 -6.42
CA PHE A 98 1.08 3.31 -7.35
C PHE A 98 0.60 3.84 -8.70
N THR A 99 1.20 4.95 -9.12
CA THR A 99 0.92 5.63 -10.39
C THR A 99 2.21 5.97 -11.17
N GLY A 100 3.31 5.35 -10.77
CA GLY A 100 4.62 5.55 -11.35
C GLY A 100 4.83 4.84 -12.69
N ASN A 101 6.05 4.89 -13.19
CA ASN A 101 6.49 4.23 -14.41
C ASN A 101 7.27 2.93 -14.09
N GLN A 102 7.72 2.22 -15.16
CA GLN A 102 8.47 0.98 -15.03
C GLN A 102 9.72 1.10 -14.14
N LYS A 103 10.50 2.18 -14.27
CA LYS A 103 11.72 2.37 -13.45
C LYS A 103 11.40 2.55 -11.96
N GLU A 104 10.31 3.25 -11.66
CA GLU A 104 9.84 3.42 -10.29
C GLU A 104 9.31 2.09 -9.73
N ALA A 105 8.57 1.32 -10.53
CA ALA A 105 8.13 -0.02 -10.15
C ALA A 105 9.30 -0.94 -9.84
N GLU A 106 10.31 -0.99 -10.72
CA GLU A 106 11.53 -1.78 -10.50
C GLU A 106 12.27 -1.36 -9.21
N ALA A 107 12.35 -0.05 -8.95
CA ALA A 107 13.02 0.45 -7.75
C ALA A 107 12.29 0.04 -6.46
N PHE A 108 10.95 0.10 -6.45
CA PHE A 108 10.12 -0.30 -5.31
C PHE A 108 10.17 -1.82 -5.11
N LEU A 109 10.13 -2.59 -6.18
CA LEU A 109 10.13 -4.05 -6.13
C LEU A 109 11.49 -4.69 -5.81
N ARG A 110 12.56 -3.89 -5.63
CA ARG A 110 13.80 -4.36 -4.98
C ARG A 110 13.57 -4.81 -3.55
N PHE A 111 12.54 -4.30 -2.90
CA PHE A 111 12.09 -4.78 -1.59
C PHE A 111 11.21 -6.01 -1.79
N ASP A 112 11.79 -7.20 -1.72
CA ASP A 112 11.17 -8.48 -2.11
C ASP A 112 9.83 -8.80 -1.43
N LYS A 113 9.61 -8.28 -0.24
CA LYS A 113 8.38 -8.52 0.54
C LYS A 113 7.28 -7.49 0.30
N PHE A 114 7.48 -6.54 -0.63
CA PHE A 114 6.51 -5.50 -0.90
C PHE A 114 5.72 -5.76 -2.18
N CYS A 115 4.48 -5.29 -2.21
CA CYS A 115 3.63 -5.25 -3.39
C CYS A 115 3.33 -3.80 -3.79
N LEU A 116 2.88 -3.62 -5.03
CA LEU A 116 2.30 -2.37 -5.50
C LEU A 116 0.77 -2.43 -5.36
N GLY A 117 0.19 -1.41 -4.73
CA GLY A 117 -1.25 -1.20 -4.68
C GLY A 117 -1.73 -0.50 -5.95
N ILE A 118 -2.58 -1.16 -6.71
CA ILE A 118 -3.08 -0.65 -7.99
C ILE A 118 -4.56 -0.33 -7.88
N GLY A 119 -4.88 0.94 -8.11
CA GLY A 119 -6.23 1.49 -7.98
C GLY A 119 -6.81 2.04 -9.28
N GLY A 120 -7.82 2.89 -9.14
CA GLY A 120 -8.65 3.42 -10.23
C GLY A 120 -7.90 4.12 -11.36
N VAL A 121 -6.71 4.69 -11.08
CA VAL A 121 -5.86 5.35 -12.09
C VAL A 121 -5.47 4.40 -13.23
N SER A 122 -5.34 3.10 -12.98
CA SER A 122 -5.04 2.09 -14.00
C SER A 122 -6.09 2.05 -15.11
N THR A 123 -7.32 2.47 -14.83
CA THR A 123 -8.42 2.49 -15.79
C THR A 123 -8.44 3.74 -16.69
N PHE A 124 -7.63 4.76 -16.36
CA PHE A 124 -7.67 6.05 -17.07
C PHE A 124 -6.96 5.95 -18.43
N LYS A 125 -7.55 6.55 -19.48
CA LYS A 125 -6.96 6.58 -20.83
C LYS A 125 -5.59 7.27 -20.88
N SER A 126 -5.33 8.21 -19.95
CA SER A 126 -4.05 8.93 -19.86
C SER A 126 -3.00 8.19 -19.03
N SER A 127 -3.34 7.05 -18.46
CA SER A 127 -2.42 6.24 -17.66
C SER A 127 -1.71 5.22 -18.54
N HIS A 128 -0.40 5.07 -18.36
CA HIS A 128 0.41 4.04 -19.02
C HIS A 128 0.50 2.74 -18.20
N LEU A 129 -0.21 2.65 -17.07
CA LEU A 129 -0.12 1.49 -16.17
C LEU A 129 -0.55 0.17 -16.84
N ARG A 130 -1.46 0.21 -17.82
CA ARG A 130 -1.90 -0.99 -18.56
C ARG A 130 -0.78 -1.65 -19.34
N GLU A 131 0.14 -0.84 -19.87
CA GLU A 131 1.30 -1.28 -20.65
C GLU A 131 2.50 -1.53 -19.73
N ASP A 132 2.75 -0.62 -18.78
CA ASP A 132 3.93 -0.63 -17.93
C ASP A 132 3.92 -1.76 -16.90
N LEU A 133 2.75 -2.06 -16.30
CA LEU A 133 2.66 -3.08 -15.26
C LEU A 133 2.99 -4.48 -15.80
N PRO A 134 2.35 -4.98 -16.89
CA PRO A 134 2.69 -6.30 -17.42
C PRO A 134 4.13 -6.42 -17.90
N ALA A 135 4.73 -5.31 -18.33
CA ALA A 135 6.10 -5.26 -18.83
C ALA A 135 7.17 -5.33 -17.73
N SER A 136 6.83 -4.89 -16.50
CA SER A 136 7.84 -4.68 -15.44
C SER A 136 7.46 -5.24 -14.07
N VAL A 137 6.20 -5.59 -13.84
CA VAL A 137 5.70 -6.01 -12.53
C VAL A 137 5.15 -7.43 -12.59
N PRO A 138 5.74 -8.41 -11.90
CA PRO A 138 5.17 -9.74 -11.78
C PRO A 138 3.80 -9.70 -11.08
N LEU A 139 2.85 -10.49 -11.56
CA LEU A 139 1.49 -10.51 -11.04
C LEU A 139 1.42 -10.81 -9.53
N ASN A 140 2.34 -11.64 -9.02
CA ASN A 140 2.45 -11.94 -7.60
C ASN A 140 2.98 -10.77 -6.74
N ARG A 141 3.18 -9.60 -7.32
CA ARG A 141 3.63 -8.38 -6.63
C ARG A 141 2.59 -7.24 -6.72
N ILE A 142 1.34 -7.56 -7.08
CA ILE A 142 0.23 -6.62 -7.19
C ILE A 142 -0.84 -6.93 -6.15
N VAL A 143 -1.37 -5.89 -5.53
CA VAL A 143 -2.63 -5.92 -4.77
C VAL A 143 -3.59 -4.89 -5.36
N LEU A 144 -4.89 -5.15 -5.27
CA LEU A 144 -5.92 -4.21 -5.74
C LEU A 144 -6.37 -3.32 -4.60
N GLU A 145 -6.67 -2.08 -4.92
CA GLU A 145 -7.19 -1.10 -3.97
C GLU A 145 -8.14 -0.11 -4.63
N THR A 146 -8.80 0.73 -3.85
CA THR A 146 -9.72 1.75 -4.35
C THR A 146 -9.25 3.17 -4.07
N ASP A 147 -8.59 3.42 -2.96
CA ASP A 147 -8.29 4.75 -2.40
C ASP A 147 -9.58 5.60 -2.22
N SER A 148 -10.70 4.92 -1.90
CA SER A 148 -11.99 5.59 -1.69
C SER A 148 -11.93 6.60 -0.54
N PRO A 149 -12.53 7.78 -0.70
CA PRO A 149 -13.51 8.18 -1.72
C PRO A 149 -12.91 8.83 -2.98
N TYR A 150 -11.61 8.75 -3.16
CA TYR A 150 -10.86 9.36 -4.27
C TYR A 150 -10.65 8.37 -5.41
N MET A 151 -10.08 8.86 -6.53
CA MET A 151 -9.58 8.06 -7.66
C MET A 151 -10.59 7.07 -8.27
N ALA A 152 -11.89 7.44 -8.34
CA ALA A 152 -12.91 6.60 -8.95
C ALA A 152 -12.49 6.11 -10.35
N PRO A 153 -12.57 4.78 -10.63
CA PRO A 153 -12.19 4.21 -11.91
C PRO A 153 -13.18 4.61 -13.02
N VAL A 154 -12.80 4.43 -14.29
CA VAL A 154 -13.72 4.50 -15.42
C VAL A 154 -14.72 3.33 -15.30
N PRO A 155 -16.05 3.53 -15.53
CA PRO A 155 -16.71 4.74 -16.05
C PRO A 155 -17.12 5.78 -15.00
N TYR A 156 -16.78 5.58 -13.73
CA TYR A 156 -17.25 6.41 -12.59
C TYR A 156 -16.36 7.63 -12.30
N ARG A 157 -15.42 7.93 -13.18
CA ARG A 157 -14.52 9.07 -13.01
C ARG A 157 -15.25 10.37 -12.76
N GLY A 158 -14.81 11.14 -11.73
CA GLY A 158 -15.47 12.38 -11.31
C GLY A 158 -16.61 12.20 -10.31
N GLN A 159 -16.96 10.96 -9.98
CA GLN A 159 -17.89 10.62 -8.90
C GLN A 159 -17.11 10.27 -7.62
N ARG A 160 -17.82 10.17 -6.51
CA ARG A 160 -17.25 9.61 -5.28
C ARG A 160 -16.95 8.13 -5.50
N ASN A 161 -15.69 7.74 -5.22
CA ASN A 161 -15.28 6.34 -5.29
C ASN A 161 -15.82 5.54 -4.10
N GLU A 162 -16.00 4.23 -4.30
CA GLU A 162 -16.43 3.27 -3.27
C GLU A 162 -15.80 1.90 -3.51
N SER A 163 -15.77 1.08 -2.47
CA SER A 163 -15.10 -0.24 -2.51
C SER A 163 -15.67 -1.17 -3.59
N ALA A 164 -16.96 -1.05 -3.93
CA ALA A 164 -17.60 -1.84 -4.98
C ALA A 164 -16.98 -1.61 -6.38
N PHE A 165 -16.36 -0.45 -6.61
CA PHE A 165 -15.75 -0.13 -7.90
C PHE A 165 -14.40 -0.83 -8.15
N ILE A 166 -13.88 -1.59 -7.18
CA ILE A 166 -12.65 -2.37 -7.35
C ILE A 166 -12.75 -3.37 -8.51
N GLY A 167 -13.97 -3.82 -8.84
CA GLY A 167 -14.23 -4.70 -9.98
C GLY A 167 -13.78 -4.11 -11.32
N GLN A 168 -13.80 -2.79 -11.48
CA GLN A 168 -13.32 -2.10 -12.70
C GLN A 168 -11.80 -2.15 -12.80
N VAL A 169 -11.12 -2.00 -11.67
CA VAL A 169 -9.66 -2.12 -11.58
C VAL A 169 -9.24 -3.55 -11.90
N LEU A 170 -9.88 -4.53 -11.28
CA LEU A 170 -9.66 -5.96 -11.50
C LEU A 170 -9.79 -6.32 -12.99
N HIS A 171 -10.91 -5.95 -13.61
CA HIS A 171 -11.15 -6.23 -15.02
C HIS A 171 -10.07 -5.61 -15.93
N THR A 172 -9.74 -4.33 -15.70
CA THR A 172 -8.72 -3.63 -16.48
C THR A 172 -7.35 -4.31 -16.38
N LEU A 173 -6.96 -4.76 -15.19
CA LEU A 173 -5.68 -5.43 -15.00
C LEU A 173 -5.70 -6.86 -15.56
N ALA A 174 -6.80 -7.59 -15.44
CA ALA A 174 -6.94 -8.90 -16.04
C ALA A 174 -6.74 -8.83 -17.57
N GLU A 175 -7.39 -7.88 -18.24
CA GLU A 175 -7.17 -7.63 -19.67
C GLU A 175 -5.71 -7.27 -19.98
N SER A 176 -5.09 -6.40 -19.18
CA SER A 176 -3.71 -5.96 -19.39
C SER A 176 -2.70 -7.10 -19.27
N TYR A 177 -2.91 -8.02 -18.34
CA TYR A 177 -2.07 -9.21 -18.14
C TYR A 177 -2.46 -10.40 -19.03
N GLY A 178 -3.56 -10.32 -19.77
CA GLY A 178 -4.04 -11.38 -20.66
C GLY A 178 -4.53 -12.63 -19.91
N ILE A 179 -5.13 -12.46 -18.74
CA ILE A 179 -5.69 -13.52 -17.89
C ILE A 179 -7.17 -13.30 -17.60
N SER A 180 -7.83 -14.27 -16.96
CA SER A 180 -9.24 -14.11 -16.56
C SER A 180 -9.40 -13.24 -15.32
N ASN A 181 -10.61 -12.70 -15.10
CA ASN A 181 -10.93 -11.95 -13.88
C ASN A 181 -10.79 -12.82 -12.62
N GLU A 182 -11.16 -14.08 -12.73
CA GLU A 182 -11.06 -15.07 -11.65
C GLU A 182 -9.60 -15.29 -11.26
N GLU A 183 -8.72 -15.50 -12.23
CA GLU A 183 -7.28 -15.67 -11.99
C GLU A 183 -6.65 -14.40 -11.40
N MET A 184 -7.00 -13.21 -11.91
CA MET A 184 -6.55 -11.94 -11.35
C MET A 184 -7.00 -11.78 -9.90
N ALA A 185 -8.26 -12.11 -9.58
CA ALA A 185 -8.78 -12.04 -8.21
C ALA A 185 -8.07 -13.04 -7.28
N GLU A 186 -7.86 -14.27 -7.74
CA GLU A 186 -7.18 -15.31 -6.95
C GLU A 186 -5.77 -14.89 -6.58
N VAL A 187 -4.95 -14.52 -7.56
CA VAL A 187 -3.54 -14.15 -7.33
C VAL A 187 -3.43 -12.89 -6.47
N THR A 188 -4.24 -11.86 -6.73
CA THR A 188 -4.17 -10.63 -5.93
C THR A 188 -4.65 -10.83 -4.49
N ASN A 189 -5.65 -11.68 -4.25
CA ASN A 189 -6.06 -12.09 -2.91
C ASN A 189 -4.98 -12.90 -2.18
N GLU A 190 -4.28 -13.80 -2.87
CA GLU A 190 -3.13 -14.52 -2.30
C GLU A 190 -2.01 -13.55 -1.90
N ASN A 191 -1.76 -12.54 -2.72
CA ASN A 191 -0.79 -11.48 -2.41
C ASN A 191 -1.17 -10.71 -1.14
N VAL A 192 -2.46 -10.36 -0.97
CA VAL A 192 -2.97 -9.74 0.27
C VAL A 192 -2.72 -10.65 1.48
N CYS A 193 -3.04 -11.95 1.37
CA CYS A 193 -2.80 -12.91 2.46
C CYS A 193 -1.31 -13.05 2.81
N ARG A 194 -0.42 -12.94 1.82
CA ARG A 194 1.02 -12.98 2.03
C ARG A 194 1.56 -11.73 2.71
N VAL A 195 1.08 -10.55 2.30
CA VAL A 195 1.51 -9.26 2.89
C VAL A 195 0.93 -9.08 4.29
N PHE A 196 -0.33 -9.47 4.50
CA PHE A 196 -1.06 -9.33 5.76
C PHE A 196 -1.41 -10.72 6.34
N PRO A 197 -0.47 -11.43 6.99
CA PRO A 197 -0.67 -12.82 7.43
C PRO A 197 -1.87 -13.02 8.36
N VAL A 198 -2.22 -12.01 9.17
CA VAL A 198 -3.39 -12.07 10.06
C VAL A 198 -4.68 -12.23 9.25
N TYR A 199 -4.75 -11.64 8.04
CA TYR A 199 -5.90 -11.78 7.15
C TYR A 199 -6.09 -13.21 6.65
N ALA A 200 -5.03 -14.00 6.51
CA ALA A 200 -5.12 -15.40 6.12
C ALA A 200 -5.93 -16.25 7.13
N HIS A 201 -5.87 -15.92 8.42
CA HIS A 201 -6.70 -16.57 9.42
C HIS A 201 -8.20 -16.26 9.27
N PHE A 202 -8.54 -15.04 8.86
CA PHE A 202 -9.94 -14.68 8.60
C PHE A 202 -10.47 -15.39 7.35
N LYS A 203 -9.68 -15.47 6.25
CA LYS A 203 -10.07 -16.17 5.03
C LYS A 203 -10.33 -17.67 5.27
N ALA A 204 -9.54 -18.32 6.11
CA ALA A 204 -9.73 -19.74 6.44
C ALA A 204 -11.04 -20.02 7.21
N ASN A 205 -11.56 -19.02 7.92
CA ASN A 205 -12.78 -19.11 8.72
C ASN A 205 -14.02 -18.52 8.02
N CYS A 206 -13.85 -17.70 6.99
CA CYS A 206 -14.92 -17.23 6.11
C CYS A 206 -14.99 -18.17 4.90
N LYS A 207 -15.94 -19.09 4.91
CA LYS A 207 -16.34 -19.80 3.68
C LYS A 207 -17.04 -18.77 2.81
N LEU A 208 -16.29 -18.07 1.97
CA LEU A 208 -16.82 -17.33 0.82
C LEU A 208 -16.89 -18.25 -0.39
#